data_169ea579a0f78b85e5bed0065315bf5a
#
_entry.id   169ea579a0f78b85e5bed0065315bf5a
#
_cell.length_a   1.000
_cell.length_b   1.000
_cell.length_c   1.000
_cell.angle_alpha   90.00
_cell.angle_beta   90.00
_cell.angle_gamma   90.00
#
_symmetry.space_group_name_H-M   'P 1'
#
loop_
_entity.id
_entity.type
_entity.pdbx_description
1 polymer ?
#
loop_
_entity_poly.entity_id
_entity_poly.type
_entity_poly.pdbx_seq_one_letter_code
_entity_poly.pdbx_strand_id
1 'polypeptide(L)'
;CGLLDRRGRQAAAAAGRPAPVILMVHGGAWSLGDKARGGVVREKVARWVDRGFILVSANYRLHPGADPLQQAQDVAAALAAVQAQAARWGGDAARVVLMGHSAGAHLVALVNAAPAFAQRAGAQPWLGAVALDSAALDLPALMAAPHPRFYDRVFGADPAFWRQASPWHALAGPVPPLLLVCSTERADASCGPAEAMARQA
;
A
#
# COMPACT_ATOMS: atom_id res chain seq x y z
N CYS A 1 -8.19 5.34 -10.49
CA CYS A 1 -7.51 6.37 -9.67
C CYS A 1 -8.36 7.64 -9.57
N GLY A 2 -8.52 8.18 -8.37
CA GLY A 2 -9.19 9.46 -8.12
C GLY A 2 -8.23 10.43 -7.47
N LEU A 3 -8.06 11.61 -8.07
CA LEU A 3 -7.29 12.70 -7.49
C LEU A 3 -8.13 13.36 -6.39
N LEU A 4 -7.61 13.41 -5.20
CA LEU A 4 -8.26 14.09 -4.07
C LEU A 4 -7.48 15.39 -3.77
N ASP A 5 -7.77 16.45 -4.48
CA ASP A 5 -7.56 17.83 -4.13
C ASP A 5 -6.77 18.72 -5.09
N ARG A 6 -7.27 19.96 -5.25
CA ARG A 6 -6.66 21.03 -6.06
C ARG A 6 -5.55 21.79 -5.30
N ARG A 7 -5.51 21.73 -3.97
CA ARG A 7 -4.57 22.50 -3.14
C ARG A 7 -3.12 22.07 -3.32
N GLY A 8 -2.86 20.78 -3.46
CA GLY A 8 -1.51 20.27 -3.72
C GLY A 8 -0.89 20.82 -5.03
N ARG A 9 -1.71 21.05 -6.06
CA ARG A 9 -1.27 21.68 -7.32
C ARG A 9 -0.87 23.14 -7.14
N GLN A 10 -1.56 23.88 -6.29
CA GLN A 10 -1.22 25.28 -6.01
C GLN A 10 0.06 25.39 -5.19
N ALA A 11 0.26 24.51 -4.20
CA ALA A 11 1.49 24.47 -3.41
C ALA A 11 2.72 24.10 -4.24
N ALA A 12 2.61 23.13 -5.16
CA ALA A 12 3.67 22.74 -6.07
C ALA A 12 4.07 23.89 -7.03
N ALA A 13 3.07 24.56 -7.59
CA ALA A 13 3.30 25.72 -8.45
C ALA A 13 4.00 26.88 -7.73
N ALA A 14 3.66 27.11 -6.46
CA ALA A 14 4.28 28.15 -5.62
C ALA A 14 5.73 27.83 -5.23
N ALA A 15 6.10 26.53 -5.13
CA ALA A 15 7.44 26.09 -4.77
C ALA A 15 8.43 26.02 -5.95
N GLY A 16 7.98 26.21 -7.19
CA GLY A 16 8.82 26.17 -8.40
C GLY A 16 9.42 24.77 -8.70
N ARG A 17 8.96 23.70 -8.02
CA ARG A 17 9.41 22.31 -8.24
C ARG A 17 8.23 21.34 -8.14
N PRO A 18 8.27 20.20 -8.87
CA PRO A 18 7.21 19.20 -8.83
C PRO A 18 7.00 18.64 -7.41
N ALA A 19 5.73 18.43 -7.04
CA ALA A 19 5.35 17.91 -5.71
C ALA A 19 5.60 16.41 -5.57
N PRO A 20 5.99 15.90 -4.39
CA PRO A 20 5.95 14.48 -4.12
C PRO A 20 4.51 13.96 -4.11
N VAL A 21 4.34 12.69 -4.46
CA VAL A 21 3.03 12.06 -4.58
C VAL A 21 2.89 10.94 -3.57
N ILE A 22 1.77 10.87 -2.87
CA ILE A 22 1.39 9.72 -2.04
C ILE A 22 0.27 8.98 -2.77
N LEU A 23 0.51 7.69 -3.07
CA LEU A 23 -0.53 6.78 -3.54
C LEU A 23 -1.09 6.01 -2.35
N MET A 24 -2.33 6.34 -1.95
CA MET A 24 -3.03 5.73 -0.83
C MET A 24 -3.87 4.54 -1.27
N VAL A 25 -3.71 3.40 -0.59
CA VAL A 25 -4.43 2.15 -0.79
C VAL A 25 -5.26 1.85 0.47
N HIS A 26 -6.57 1.73 0.30
CA HIS A 26 -7.50 1.55 1.42
C HIS A 26 -7.43 0.15 2.03
N GLY A 27 -7.86 0.02 3.29
CA GLY A 27 -8.13 -1.26 3.95
C GLY A 27 -9.54 -1.78 3.69
N GLY A 28 -9.91 -2.87 4.38
CA GLY A 28 -11.24 -3.47 4.30
C GLY A 28 -11.18 -4.99 4.12
N ALA A 29 -10.22 -5.65 4.78
CA ALA A 29 -10.06 -7.11 4.76
C ALA A 29 -10.09 -7.69 3.33
N TRP A 30 -9.48 -7.01 2.37
CA TRP A 30 -9.40 -7.36 0.93
C TRP A 30 -10.76 -7.52 0.22
N SER A 31 -11.87 -7.43 0.95
CA SER A 31 -13.24 -7.70 0.47
C SER A 31 -14.14 -6.48 0.45
N LEU A 32 -13.74 -5.40 1.10
CA LEU A 32 -14.52 -4.18 1.28
C LEU A 32 -13.63 -2.94 1.11
N GLY A 33 -14.27 -1.77 1.02
CA GLY A 33 -13.57 -0.49 1.02
C GLY A 33 -13.75 0.28 -0.29
N ASP A 34 -13.36 1.55 -0.23
CA ASP A 34 -13.38 2.45 -1.38
C ASP A 34 -12.38 3.58 -1.18
N LYS A 35 -11.77 4.03 -2.28
CA LYS A 35 -10.79 5.12 -2.32
C LYS A 35 -11.32 6.46 -1.78
N ALA A 36 -12.62 6.69 -1.86
CA ALA A 36 -13.26 7.94 -1.43
C ALA A 36 -13.76 7.89 0.03
N ARG A 37 -13.61 6.75 0.73
CA ARG A 37 -14.07 6.63 2.11
C ARG A 37 -13.36 7.64 3.02
N GLY A 38 -14.14 8.51 3.68
CA GLY A 38 -13.64 9.63 4.49
C GLY A 38 -12.63 9.21 5.56
N GLY A 39 -12.85 8.09 6.27
CA GLY A 39 -11.91 7.55 7.26
C GLY A 39 -10.56 7.10 6.66
N VAL A 40 -10.49 6.87 5.34
CA VAL A 40 -9.23 6.52 4.66
C VAL A 40 -8.44 7.78 4.30
N VAL A 41 -9.10 8.82 3.80
CA VAL A 41 -8.43 9.92 3.10
C VAL A 41 -8.40 11.24 3.87
N ARG A 42 -9.41 11.56 4.69
CA ARG A 42 -9.59 12.89 5.29
C ARG A 42 -8.37 13.38 6.08
N GLU A 43 -7.89 12.57 7.01
CA GLU A 43 -6.75 12.93 7.86
C GLU A 43 -5.43 12.99 7.07
N LYS A 44 -5.30 12.14 6.03
CA LYS A 44 -4.13 12.16 5.15
C LYS A 44 -4.14 13.39 4.24
N VAL A 45 -5.32 13.80 3.73
CA VAL A 45 -5.47 15.07 3.01
C VAL A 45 -5.07 16.23 3.90
N ALA A 46 -5.66 16.36 5.09
CA ALA A 46 -5.35 17.43 6.03
C ALA A 46 -3.87 17.45 6.44
N ARG A 47 -3.26 16.27 6.59
CA ARG A 47 -1.86 16.17 7.02
C ARG A 47 -0.85 16.47 5.91
N TRP A 48 -1.08 15.99 4.69
CA TRP A 48 -0.05 15.94 3.66
C TRP A 48 -0.23 16.98 2.55
N VAL A 49 -1.48 17.30 2.17
CA VAL A 49 -1.72 18.26 1.08
C VAL A 49 -1.23 19.66 1.45
N ASP A 50 -1.49 20.12 2.68
CA ASP A 50 -1.02 21.42 3.16
C ASP A 50 0.52 21.48 3.32
N ARG A 51 1.20 20.34 3.25
CA ARG A 51 2.67 20.21 3.21
C ARG A 51 3.24 20.08 1.79
N GLY A 52 2.42 20.33 0.79
CA GLY A 52 2.84 20.32 -0.61
C GLY A 52 2.90 18.94 -1.27
N PHE A 53 2.29 17.90 -0.67
CA PHE A 53 2.15 16.60 -1.31
C PHE A 53 0.87 16.54 -2.16
N ILE A 54 0.93 15.77 -3.25
CA ILE A 54 -0.25 15.33 -3.97
C ILE A 54 -0.69 13.99 -3.38
N LEU A 55 -1.97 13.88 -2.96
CA LEU A 55 -2.54 12.63 -2.49
C LEU A 55 -3.44 12.04 -3.58
N VAL A 56 -3.14 10.82 -4.00
CA VAL A 56 -3.96 10.02 -4.90
C VAL A 56 -4.45 8.80 -4.15
N SER A 57 -5.75 8.54 -4.15
CA SER A 57 -6.33 7.33 -3.56
C SER A 57 -6.82 6.41 -4.66
N ALA A 58 -6.50 5.12 -4.55
CA ALA A 58 -6.85 4.12 -5.54
C ALA A 58 -7.75 3.03 -4.98
N ASN A 59 -8.62 2.49 -5.82
CA ASN A 59 -9.30 1.22 -5.62
C ASN A 59 -8.47 0.10 -6.24
N TYR A 60 -8.66 -1.09 -5.72
CA TYR A 60 -8.24 -2.36 -6.28
C TYR A 60 -9.46 -3.30 -6.33
N ARG A 61 -9.43 -4.32 -7.17
CA ARG A 61 -10.52 -5.31 -7.23
C ARG A 61 -10.63 -6.04 -5.91
N LEU A 62 -11.84 -6.23 -5.41
CA LEU A 62 -12.10 -6.83 -4.10
C LEU A 62 -12.33 -8.34 -4.23
N HIS A 63 -11.99 -9.08 -3.18
CA HIS A 63 -12.35 -10.49 -3.05
C HIS A 63 -13.90 -10.63 -2.97
N PRO A 64 -14.55 -11.63 -3.62
CA PRO A 64 -13.93 -12.77 -4.32
C PRO A 64 -13.58 -12.51 -5.79
N GLY A 65 -13.79 -11.32 -6.33
CA GLY A 65 -13.50 -11.00 -7.73
C GLY A 65 -12.00 -10.97 -8.08
N ALA A 66 -11.14 -10.82 -7.07
CA ALA A 66 -9.69 -10.92 -7.20
C ALA A 66 -9.08 -11.42 -5.89
N ASP A 67 -8.08 -12.29 -5.98
CA ASP A 67 -7.26 -12.72 -4.85
C ASP A 67 -6.21 -11.65 -4.46
N PRO A 68 -5.54 -11.77 -3.31
CA PRO A 68 -4.54 -10.80 -2.86
C PRO A 68 -3.34 -10.60 -3.80
N LEU A 69 -2.93 -11.59 -4.59
CA LEU A 69 -1.87 -11.42 -5.60
C LEU A 69 -2.35 -10.57 -6.77
N GLN A 70 -3.58 -10.80 -7.22
CA GLN A 70 -4.22 -9.97 -8.26
C GLN A 70 -4.48 -8.55 -7.76
N GLN A 71 -4.83 -8.39 -6.49
CA GLN A 71 -4.98 -7.07 -5.85
C GLN A 71 -3.64 -6.32 -5.77
N ALA A 72 -2.54 -7.03 -5.47
CA ALA A 72 -1.19 -6.45 -5.52
C ALA A 72 -0.80 -6.01 -6.95
N GLN A 73 -1.20 -6.77 -7.98
CA GLN A 73 -1.04 -6.36 -9.39
C GLN A 73 -1.84 -5.08 -9.70
N ASP A 74 -3.06 -4.95 -9.17
CA ASP A 74 -3.87 -3.74 -9.32
C ASP A 74 -3.20 -2.53 -8.65
N VAL A 75 -2.60 -2.70 -7.47
CA VAL A 75 -1.83 -1.64 -6.79
C VAL A 75 -0.59 -1.26 -7.60
N ALA A 76 0.12 -2.23 -8.15
CA ALA A 76 1.27 -2.00 -9.04
C ALA A 76 0.87 -1.23 -10.31
N ALA A 77 -0.25 -1.60 -10.93
CA ALA A 77 -0.80 -0.88 -12.08
C ALA A 77 -1.24 0.56 -11.71
N ALA A 78 -1.79 0.74 -10.51
CA ALA A 78 -2.13 2.07 -10.01
C ALA A 78 -0.87 2.93 -9.81
N LEU A 79 0.24 2.37 -9.31
CA LEU A 79 1.52 3.06 -9.20
C LEU A 79 2.02 3.54 -10.57
N ALA A 80 2.06 2.66 -11.56
CA ALA A 80 2.48 3.01 -12.92
C ALA A 80 1.59 4.12 -13.52
N ALA A 81 0.26 4.01 -13.34
CA ALA A 81 -0.68 5.01 -13.81
C ALA A 81 -0.52 6.37 -13.12
N VAL A 82 -0.21 6.38 -11.82
CA VAL A 82 0.07 7.61 -11.07
C VAL A 82 1.35 8.26 -11.58
N GLN A 83 2.41 7.50 -11.78
CA GLN A 83 3.67 8.00 -12.32
C GLN A 83 3.49 8.59 -13.72
N ALA A 84 2.78 7.90 -14.61
CA ALA A 84 2.51 8.38 -15.96
C ALA A 84 1.71 9.71 -16.00
N GLN A 85 0.92 9.98 -14.95
CA GLN A 85 0.07 11.16 -14.89
C GLN A 85 0.59 12.26 -13.94
N ALA A 86 1.64 11.99 -13.16
CA ALA A 86 2.12 12.88 -12.09
C ALA A 86 2.37 14.31 -12.58
N ALA A 87 3.05 14.47 -13.71
CA ALA A 87 3.35 15.79 -14.29
C ALA A 87 2.09 16.62 -14.61
N ARG A 88 0.99 15.96 -15.03
CA ARG A 88 -0.29 16.64 -15.31
C ARG A 88 -0.92 17.28 -14.06
N TRP A 89 -0.51 16.83 -12.88
CA TRP A 89 -0.97 17.33 -11.60
C TRP A 89 0.05 18.26 -10.92
N GLY A 90 1.20 18.51 -11.53
CA GLY A 90 2.33 19.22 -10.94
C GLY A 90 3.15 18.34 -9.99
N GLY A 91 3.02 17.02 -10.10
CA GLY A 91 3.75 16.04 -9.32
C GLY A 91 5.01 15.52 -10.00
N ASP A 92 5.89 14.91 -9.20
CA ASP A 92 7.11 14.26 -9.61
C ASP A 92 6.91 12.73 -9.67
N ALA A 93 7.01 12.15 -10.84
CA ALA A 93 6.87 10.70 -11.06
C ALA A 93 7.93 9.86 -10.32
N ALA A 94 9.12 10.42 -10.10
CA ALA A 94 10.19 9.76 -9.37
C ALA A 94 10.03 9.87 -7.83
N ARG A 95 9.13 10.72 -7.36
CA ARG A 95 8.92 10.98 -5.93
C ARG A 95 7.55 10.48 -5.45
N VAL A 96 7.25 9.22 -5.76
CA VAL A 96 6.02 8.55 -5.31
C VAL A 96 6.29 7.71 -4.06
N VAL A 97 5.42 7.81 -3.06
CA VAL A 97 5.38 6.95 -1.87
C VAL A 97 4.10 6.14 -1.92
N LEU A 98 4.20 4.82 -1.79
CA LEU A 98 3.04 3.95 -1.54
C LEU A 98 2.63 4.08 -0.07
N MET A 99 1.34 4.21 0.21
CA MET A 99 0.82 4.22 1.58
C MET A 99 -0.42 3.33 1.63
N GLY A 100 -0.48 2.43 2.60
CA GLY A 100 -1.64 1.55 2.76
C GLY A 100 -2.04 1.37 4.21
N HIS A 101 -3.32 1.06 4.46
CA HIS A 101 -3.83 0.76 5.80
C HIS A 101 -4.46 -0.64 5.82
N SER A 102 -4.17 -1.44 6.86
CA SER A 102 -4.74 -2.78 7.07
C SER A 102 -4.50 -3.69 5.84
N ALA A 103 -5.54 -4.18 5.15
CA ALA A 103 -5.39 -4.92 3.90
C ALA A 103 -4.58 -4.14 2.84
N GLY A 104 -4.78 -2.83 2.72
CA GLY A 104 -3.97 -1.98 1.84
C GLY A 104 -2.51 -1.89 2.26
N ALA A 105 -2.22 -1.96 3.57
CA ALA A 105 -0.85 -2.01 4.08
C ALA A 105 -0.15 -3.31 3.68
N HIS A 106 -0.85 -4.45 3.75
CA HIS A 106 -0.36 -5.72 3.21
C HIS A 106 -0.02 -5.59 1.73
N LEU A 107 -0.93 -5.03 0.91
CA LEU A 107 -0.73 -4.93 -0.55
C LEU A 107 0.44 -4.03 -0.91
N VAL A 108 0.59 -2.86 -0.26
CA VAL A 108 1.75 -1.98 -0.55
C VAL A 108 3.06 -2.58 -0.05
N ALA A 109 3.05 -3.30 1.09
CA ALA A 109 4.22 -4.01 1.59
C ALA A 109 4.64 -5.13 0.64
N LEU A 110 3.67 -5.88 0.08
CA LEU A 110 3.93 -6.96 -0.89
C LEU A 110 4.52 -6.40 -2.20
N VAL A 111 3.94 -5.32 -2.74
CA VAL A 111 4.49 -4.67 -3.95
C VAL A 111 5.90 -4.13 -3.68
N ASN A 112 6.15 -3.58 -2.49
CA ASN A 112 7.47 -3.06 -2.11
C ASN A 112 8.52 -4.17 -1.91
N ALA A 113 8.12 -5.29 -1.28
CA ALA A 113 8.99 -6.44 -1.04
C ALA A 113 9.27 -7.25 -2.33
N ALA A 114 8.35 -7.22 -3.30
CA ALA A 114 8.49 -7.88 -4.60
C ALA A 114 8.35 -6.85 -5.75
N PRO A 115 9.39 -6.03 -6.03
CA PRO A 115 9.33 -4.97 -7.04
C PRO A 115 8.95 -5.44 -8.44
N ALA A 116 9.10 -6.73 -8.72
CA ALA A 116 8.69 -7.33 -9.98
C ALA A 116 7.19 -7.13 -10.30
N PHE A 117 6.31 -6.97 -9.30
CA PHE A 117 4.92 -6.58 -9.55
C PHE A 117 4.84 -5.23 -10.26
N ALA A 118 5.54 -4.23 -9.72
CA ALA A 118 5.56 -2.88 -10.24
C ALA A 118 6.27 -2.81 -11.61
N GLN A 119 7.39 -3.51 -11.77
CA GLN A 119 8.15 -3.56 -13.01
C GLN A 119 7.31 -4.14 -14.16
N ARG A 120 6.60 -5.25 -13.92
CA ARG A 120 5.69 -5.84 -14.92
C ARG A 120 4.53 -4.92 -15.31
N ALA A 121 4.10 -4.04 -14.40
CA ALA A 121 3.10 -3.01 -14.67
C ALA A 121 3.65 -1.77 -15.37
N GLY A 122 4.96 -1.70 -15.63
CA GLY A 122 5.63 -0.55 -16.24
C GLY A 122 5.91 0.60 -15.28
N ALA A 123 5.85 0.36 -13.96
CA ALA A 123 6.20 1.37 -12.99
C ALA A 123 7.72 1.65 -12.97
N GLN A 124 8.06 2.91 -12.78
CA GLN A 124 9.42 3.36 -12.51
C GLN A 124 9.75 3.19 -11.01
N PRO A 125 11.03 3.28 -10.59
CA PRO A 125 11.39 3.30 -9.18
C PRO A 125 10.56 4.33 -8.40
N TRP A 126 10.26 4.02 -7.14
CA TRP A 126 9.53 4.87 -6.19
C TRP A 126 10.32 5.05 -4.89
N LEU A 127 9.96 6.03 -4.07
CA LEU A 127 10.71 6.39 -2.86
C LEU A 127 10.63 5.34 -1.74
N GLY A 128 9.54 4.59 -1.69
CA GLY A 128 9.32 3.59 -0.64
C GLY A 128 7.83 3.37 -0.35
N ALA A 129 7.56 2.59 0.69
CA ALA A 129 6.21 2.30 1.14
C ALA A 129 6.01 2.57 2.63
N VAL A 130 4.78 2.91 3.00
CA VAL A 130 4.30 3.08 4.37
C VAL A 130 3.15 2.12 4.60
N ALA A 131 3.38 1.10 5.40
CA ALA A 131 2.39 0.09 5.76
C ALA A 131 1.84 0.39 7.16
N LEU A 132 0.55 0.76 7.22
CA LEU A 132 -0.13 1.16 8.45
C LEU A 132 -1.02 0.01 8.93
N ASP A 133 -0.69 -0.57 10.08
CA ASP A 133 -1.52 -1.53 10.82
C ASP A 133 -1.91 -2.79 10.02
N SER A 134 -0.96 -3.59 9.54
CA SER A 134 -1.26 -4.91 8.98
C SER A 134 -0.64 -6.04 9.80
N ALA A 135 -1.44 -7.04 10.15
CA ALA A 135 -0.96 -8.29 10.72
C ALA A 135 -0.52 -9.31 9.64
N ALA A 136 -0.91 -9.10 8.38
CA ALA A 136 -0.69 -10.04 7.27
C ALA A 136 0.68 -9.84 6.58
N LEU A 137 1.74 -9.59 7.34
CA LEU A 137 3.09 -9.42 6.79
C LEU A 137 3.81 -10.77 6.62
N ASP A 138 3.56 -11.72 7.54
CA ASP A 138 3.97 -13.12 7.44
C ASP A 138 2.71 -14.00 7.46
N LEU A 139 2.21 -14.36 6.28
CA LEU A 139 0.97 -15.13 6.15
C LEU A 139 1.09 -16.57 6.66
N PRO A 140 2.15 -17.35 6.39
CA PRO A 140 2.31 -18.67 6.99
C PRO A 140 2.25 -18.65 8.52
N ALA A 141 2.92 -17.71 9.18
CA ALA A 141 2.89 -17.57 10.62
C ALA A 141 1.49 -17.15 11.12
N LEU A 142 0.85 -16.22 10.44
CA LEU A 142 -0.51 -15.77 10.77
C LEU A 142 -1.53 -16.91 10.65
N MET A 143 -1.47 -17.70 9.58
CA MET A 143 -2.43 -18.78 9.31
C MET A 143 -2.19 -19.99 10.23
N ALA A 144 -0.99 -20.15 10.77
CA ALA A 144 -0.69 -21.19 11.76
C ALA A 144 -1.14 -20.84 13.20
N ALA A 145 -1.41 -19.56 13.48
CA ALA A 145 -1.87 -19.07 14.79
C ALA A 145 -3.40 -18.90 14.80
N PRO A 146 -4.04 -18.77 15.97
CA PRO A 146 -5.44 -18.36 16.05
C PRO A 146 -5.66 -17.02 15.34
N HIS A 147 -6.57 -16.96 14.36
CA HIS A 147 -6.85 -15.79 13.56
C HIS A 147 -8.34 -15.64 13.21
N PRO A 148 -8.81 -14.43 12.86
CA PRO A 148 -10.17 -14.21 12.40
C PRO A 148 -10.47 -14.93 11.09
N ARG A 149 -11.65 -15.55 10.97
CA ARG A 149 -12.11 -16.35 9.81
C ARG A 149 -12.09 -15.63 8.46
N PHE A 150 -12.02 -14.31 8.43
CA PHE A 150 -11.92 -13.60 7.15
C PHE A 150 -10.58 -13.86 6.45
N TYR A 151 -9.52 -14.20 7.19
CA TYR A 151 -8.25 -14.62 6.58
C TYR A 151 -8.40 -15.93 5.83
N ASP A 152 -9.10 -16.93 6.41
CA ASP A 152 -9.38 -18.21 5.72
C ASP A 152 -10.11 -17.99 4.40
N ARG A 153 -11.11 -17.09 4.40
CA ARG A 153 -11.88 -16.79 3.19
C ARG A 153 -11.05 -16.15 2.09
N VAL A 154 -10.11 -15.28 2.45
CA VAL A 154 -9.32 -14.48 1.51
C VAL A 154 -8.08 -15.24 1.02
N PHE A 155 -7.39 -15.95 1.93
CA PHE A 155 -6.12 -16.60 1.63
C PHE A 155 -6.25 -18.13 1.43
N GLY A 156 -7.43 -18.69 1.69
CA GLY A 156 -7.66 -20.13 1.52
C GLY A 156 -6.79 -21.00 2.43
N ALA A 157 -6.55 -22.24 2.00
CA ALA A 157 -5.81 -23.24 2.78
C ALA A 157 -4.49 -23.69 2.12
N ASP A 158 -4.03 -23.04 1.05
CA ASP A 158 -2.81 -23.43 0.34
C ASP A 158 -1.58 -22.71 0.92
N PRO A 159 -0.64 -23.43 1.57
CA PRO A 159 0.58 -22.84 2.11
C PRO A 159 1.51 -22.24 1.02
N ALA A 160 1.44 -22.73 -0.22
CA ALA A 160 2.22 -22.17 -1.30
C ALA A 160 1.69 -20.77 -1.69
N PHE A 161 0.37 -20.59 -1.72
CA PHE A 161 -0.27 -19.30 -1.91
C PHE A 161 0.07 -18.33 -0.78
N TRP A 162 0.05 -18.78 0.49
CA TRP A 162 0.41 -17.93 1.63
C TRP A 162 1.83 -17.39 1.51
N ARG A 163 2.80 -18.23 1.11
CA ARG A 163 4.19 -17.78 0.89
C ARG A 163 4.29 -16.74 -0.22
N GLN A 164 3.58 -16.95 -1.34
CA GLN A 164 3.58 -16.03 -2.47
C GLN A 164 2.96 -14.69 -2.13
N ALA A 165 1.90 -14.68 -1.32
CA ALA A 165 1.19 -13.47 -0.92
C ALA A 165 1.79 -12.82 0.34
N SER A 166 2.86 -13.38 0.94
CA SER A 166 3.48 -12.89 2.16
C SER A 166 4.58 -11.88 1.88
N PRO A 167 4.45 -10.60 2.29
CA PRO A 167 5.51 -9.61 2.15
C PRO A 167 6.83 -10.06 2.77
N TRP A 168 6.78 -10.71 3.93
CA TRP A 168 7.96 -11.24 4.62
C TRP A 168 8.74 -12.26 3.77
N HIS A 169 8.04 -13.18 3.12
CA HIS A 169 8.65 -14.20 2.25
C HIS A 169 9.09 -13.65 0.88
N ALA A 170 8.55 -12.50 0.49
CA ALA A 170 8.88 -11.84 -0.77
C ALA A 170 10.17 -11.00 -0.70
N LEU A 171 10.68 -10.70 0.51
CA LEU A 171 11.94 -9.99 0.70
C LEU A 171 13.13 -10.88 0.27
N ALA A 172 13.59 -10.69 -0.95
CA ALA A 172 14.68 -11.49 -1.54
C ALA A 172 15.94 -10.69 -1.89
N GLY A 173 16.05 -9.44 -1.44
CA GLY A 173 17.18 -8.56 -1.74
C GLY A 173 16.90 -7.09 -1.46
N PRO A 174 17.71 -6.16 -1.99
CA PRO A 174 17.46 -4.73 -1.80
C PRO A 174 16.11 -4.31 -2.37
N VAL A 175 15.29 -3.67 -1.53
CA VAL A 175 13.97 -3.15 -1.87
C VAL A 175 13.89 -1.66 -1.53
N PRO A 176 12.94 -0.90 -2.09
CA PRO A 176 12.73 0.47 -1.64
C PRO A 176 12.44 0.54 -0.14
N PRO A 177 12.80 1.64 0.54
CA PRO A 177 12.56 1.80 1.98
C PRO A 177 11.12 1.46 2.38
N LEU A 178 10.94 0.75 3.51
CA LEU A 178 9.64 0.38 4.05
C LEU A 178 9.50 0.90 5.48
N LEU A 179 8.52 1.77 5.71
CA LEU A 179 8.10 2.21 7.03
C LEU A 179 6.91 1.35 7.49
N LEU A 180 7.09 0.64 8.59
CA LEU A 180 6.05 -0.15 9.23
C LEU A 180 5.53 0.62 10.44
N VAL A 181 4.23 0.87 10.49
CA VAL A 181 3.55 1.55 11.60
C VAL A 181 2.45 0.63 12.12
N CYS A 182 2.43 0.41 13.43
CA CYS A 182 1.41 -0.43 14.07
C CYS A 182 0.82 0.26 15.29
N SER A 183 -0.43 -0.09 15.63
CA SER A 183 -1.08 0.29 16.87
C SER A 183 -0.99 -0.88 17.87
N THR A 184 -0.53 -0.59 19.08
CA THR A 184 -0.45 -1.58 20.18
C THR A 184 -1.82 -1.97 20.75
N GLU A 185 -2.85 -1.19 20.43
CA GLU A 185 -4.22 -1.41 20.96
C GLU A 185 -5.10 -2.24 20.01
N ARG A 186 -4.57 -2.67 18.87
CA ARG A 186 -5.33 -3.49 17.93
C ARG A 186 -5.42 -4.95 18.37
N ALA A 187 -6.62 -5.50 18.24
CA ALA A 187 -6.89 -6.91 18.59
C ALA A 187 -6.13 -7.93 17.71
N ASP A 188 -5.69 -7.55 16.50
CA ASP A 188 -4.93 -8.40 15.59
C ASP A 188 -3.41 -8.34 15.80
N ALA A 189 -2.96 -7.68 16.89
CA ALA A 189 -1.57 -7.61 17.33
C ALA A 189 -0.55 -7.29 16.20
N SER A 190 -0.88 -6.32 15.35
CA SER A 190 -0.11 -5.96 14.14
C SER A 190 1.36 -5.57 14.39
N CYS A 191 1.73 -5.24 15.62
CA CYS A 191 3.11 -4.84 15.96
C CYS A 191 4.09 -6.01 15.90
N GLY A 192 3.73 -7.21 16.36
CA GLY A 192 4.61 -8.39 16.28
C GLY A 192 5.08 -8.70 14.86
N PRO A 193 4.18 -8.88 13.89
CA PRO A 193 4.55 -9.03 12.46
C PRO A 193 5.35 -7.85 11.89
N ALA A 194 5.04 -6.60 12.27
CA ALA A 194 5.76 -5.43 11.83
C ALA A 194 7.22 -5.42 12.31
N GLU A 195 7.45 -5.73 13.60
CA GLU A 195 8.78 -5.85 14.18
C GLU A 195 9.58 -7.01 13.57
N ALA A 196 8.93 -8.16 13.34
CA ALA A 196 9.57 -9.30 12.69
C ALA A 196 10.06 -8.92 11.29
N MET A 197 9.21 -8.29 10.49
CA MET A 197 9.56 -7.84 9.14
C MET A 197 10.66 -6.77 9.14
N ALA A 198 10.64 -5.83 10.09
CA ALA A 198 11.67 -4.80 10.22
C ALA A 198 13.06 -5.37 10.57
N ARG A 199 13.13 -6.52 11.25
CA ARG A 199 14.39 -7.22 11.55
C ARG A 199 14.97 -7.97 10.34
N GLN A 200 14.14 -8.26 9.34
CA GLN A 200 14.55 -8.98 8.14
C GLN A 200 14.97 -8.04 7.01
N ALA A 201 14.40 -6.83 6.95
CA ALA A 201 14.66 -5.83 5.91
C ALA A 201 15.94 -5.04 6.19
#